data_07698d2e241e7ba45dcb376bfaeba234
#
_entry.id   07698d2e241e7ba45dcb376bfaeba234
#
_cell.length_a   1.000
_cell.length_b   1.000
_cell.length_c   1.000
_cell.angle_alpha   90.00
_cell.angle_beta   90.00
_cell.angle_gamma   90.00
#
_symmetry.space_group_name_H-M   'P 1'
#
loop_
_entity.id
_entity.type
_entity.pdbx_description
1 polymer ?
#
loop_
_entity_poly.entity_id
_entity_poly.type
_entity_poly.pdbx_seq_one_letter_code
_entity_poly.pdbx_strand_id
1 'polypeptide(L)'
;MHKLSVQQLRAAFPALRETGDHKPYIYFDGPGGTQMAQQAIDSMMAYITGGMANLHGAFPTSIGTDNLLLEGRKAVADLLHCAPEEVAFGQNMTTLAFSIARSLGSFITADDEVVVTEMDHRANVDPWVTLAKDKAAKVKFIELNPDTYTLDLEKLDELITEKTKLVAVGMSSNVTGTVTDVARVIARAKEVNAIVIIDAVHAVPHLPIDFQELGCDVLLCSAYKFFGPHIGMAVIAASLFEKLQVYKLAPAPQQIPDKLETGTQNHEAIASLIGAITFIEQLGEGATRRERLQSGMQRIEEHEQELTARLDSFLRQLPELKLYRAPKGIYKTPTFAFTLPGIKAREVTSWFAEHYNMCIADGHFYASTMADKLGVNPMGGWVRIGLAPYNTMEEVELFEQGLREFIKTH
;
A
#
# COMPACT_ATOMS: atom_id res chain seq x y z
N MET A 1 -23.29 -12.80 9.33
CA MET A 1 -22.49 -11.59 9.67
C MET A 1 -23.37 -10.36 9.51
N HIS A 2 -23.36 -9.43 10.46
CA HIS A 2 -24.06 -8.14 10.25
C HIS A 2 -23.27 -7.31 9.25
N LYS A 3 -23.97 -6.74 8.24
CA LYS A 3 -23.36 -5.83 7.25
C LYS A 3 -22.73 -4.63 7.97
N LEU A 4 -21.56 -4.19 7.49
CA LEU A 4 -20.86 -3.02 8.03
C LEU A 4 -21.79 -1.79 7.96
N SER A 5 -21.99 -1.10 9.09
CA SER A 5 -22.71 0.17 9.07
C SER A 5 -21.77 1.29 8.59
N VAL A 6 -21.91 1.69 7.33
CA VAL A 6 -21.08 2.76 6.74
C VAL A 6 -21.15 4.06 7.54
N GLN A 7 -22.33 4.39 8.09
CA GLN A 7 -22.51 5.59 8.92
C GLN A 7 -21.68 5.52 10.21
N GLN A 8 -21.69 4.36 10.89
CA GLN A 8 -20.86 4.15 12.09
C GLN A 8 -19.37 4.17 11.75
N LEU A 9 -18.99 3.59 10.63
CA LEU A 9 -17.62 3.60 10.15
C LEU A 9 -17.15 5.04 9.84
N ARG A 10 -17.94 5.82 9.09
CA ARG A 10 -17.63 7.23 8.79
C ARG A 10 -17.46 8.09 10.05
N ALA A 11 -18.23 7.84 11.10
CA ALA A 11 -18.14 8.55 12.37
C ALA A 11 -16.76 8.38 13.05
N ALA A 12 -16.02 7.31 12.72
CA ALA A 12 -14.66 7.09 13.19
C ALA A 12 -13.61 7.98 12.50
N PHE A 13 -13.97 8.73 11.45
CA PHE A 13 -13.06 9.59 10.70
C PHE A 13 -13.40 11.09 10.94
N PRO A 14 -12.62 11.81 11.76
CA PRO A 14 -12.90 13.22 12.08
C PRO A 14 -12.96 14.12 10.85
N ALA A 15 -12.14 13.86 9.83
CA ALA A 15 -12.11 14.65 8.59
C ALA A 15 -13.41 14.57 7.76
N LEU A 16 -14.29 13.59 8.08
CA LEU A 16 -15.56 13.39 7.39
C LEU A 16 -16.76 13.96 8.18
N ARG A 17 -16.52 14.60 9.31
CA ARG A 17 -17.58 15.19 10.13
C ARG A 17 -17.98 16.56 9.60
N GLU A 18 -19.28 16.82 9.57
CA GLU A 18 -19.78 18.17 9.33
C GLU A 18 -19.45 19.06 10.54
N THR A 19 -18.92 20.26 10.28
CA THR A 19 -18.58 21.24 11.33
C THR A 19 -19.10 22.62 10.93
N GLY A 20 -20.19 23.07 11.57
CA GLY A 20 -20.82 24.35 11.26
C GLY A 20 -21.30 24.41 9.80
N ASP A 21 -20.89 25.46 9.07
CA ASP A 21 -21.26 25.66 7.66
C ASP A 21 -20.37 24.89 6.68
N HIS A 22 -19.37 24.15 7.18
CA HIS A 22 -18.44 23.41 6.35
C HIS A 22 -18.97 22.00 6.07
N LYS A 23 -19.32 21.72 4.79
CA LYS A 23 -19.57 20.35 4.32
C LYS A 23 -18.24 19.63 4.14
N PRO A 24 -18.10 18.37 4.62
CA PRO A 24 -16.89 17.61 4.43
C PRO A 24 -16.63 17.35 2.94
N TYR A 25 -15.36 17.25 2.57
CA TYR A 25 -14.97 16.80 1.24
C TYR A 25 -15.36 15.34 1.02
N ILE A 26 -15.66 15.01 -0.22
CA ILE A 26 -15.77 13.62 -0.68
C ILE A 26 -14.38 13.17 -1.13
N TYR A 27 -13.77 12.23 -0.41
CA TYR A 27 -12.41 11.76 -0.70
C TYR A 27 -12.44 10.51 -1.57
N PHE A 28 -12.07 10.67 -2.84
CA PHE A 28 -11.88 9.60 -3.81
C PHE A 28 -10.39 9.44 -4.19
N ASP A 29 -9.50 9.78 -3.28
CA ASP A 29 -8.05 9.62 -3.41
C ASP A 29 -7.46 8.65 -2.37
N GLY A 30 -8.17 7.58 -2.02
CA GLY A 30 -7.68 6.52 -1.12
C GLY A 30 -6.28 6.00 -1.46
N PRO A 31 -5.96 5.73 -2.75
CA PRO A 31 -4.61 5.30 -3.14
C PRO A 31 -3.51 6.34 -2.89
N GLY A 32 -3.84 7.61 -2.79
CA GLY A 32 -2.93 8.70 -2.40
C GLY A 32 -2.64 8.68 -0.89
N GLY A 33 -3.64 8.32 -0.11
CA GLY A 33 -3.62 8.21 1.35
C GLY A 33 -5.03 8.27 1.90
N THR A 34 -5.33 7.47 2.92
CA THR A 34 -6.64 7.48 3.58
C THR A 34 -6.73 8.56 4.64
N GLN A 35 -7.95 8.90 5.06
CA GLN A 35 -8.15 9.72 6.24
C GLN A 35 -7.75 8.93 7.50
N MET A 36 -7.30 9.64 8.53
CA MET A 36 -6.86 9.02 9.79
C MET A 36 -8.06 8.70 10.67
N ALA A 37 -8.10 7.48 11.23
CA ALA A 37 -9.13 7.06 12.16
C ALA A 37 -8.98 7.76 13.53
N GLN A 38 -10.09 8.00 14.24
CA GLN A 38 -10.10 8.64 15.55
C GLN A 38 -9.23 7.87 16.55
N GLN A 39 -9.26 6.54 16.53
CA GLN A 39 -8.46 5.69 17.39
C GLN A 39 -6.94 5.90 17.18
N ALA A 40 -6.52 6.17 15.94
CA ALA A 40 -5.14 6.48 15.62
C ALA A 40 -4.72 7.83 16.22
N ILE A 41 -5.58 8.83 16.12
CA ILE A 41 -5.37 10.15 16.72
C ILE A 41 -5.32 10.05 18.24
N ASP A 42 -6.29 9.38 18.84
CA ASP A 42 -6.39 9.26 20.31
C ASP A 42 -5.18 8.52 20.89
N SER A 43 -4.71 7.45 20.24
CA SER A 43 -3.53 6.71 20.69
C SER A 43 -2.24 7.56 20.61
N MET A 44 -2.09 8.36 19.54
CA MET A 44 -0.99 9.31 19.42
C MET A 44 -1.03 10.34 20.56
N MET A 45 -2.20 10.96 20.77
CA MET A 45 -2.38 11.99 21.80
C MET A 45 -2.18 11.42 23.21
N ALA A 46 -2.65 10.21 23.48
CA ALA A 46 -2.44 9.54 24.77
C ALA A 46 -0.95 9.33 25.06
N TYR A 47 -0.15 8.89 24.06
CA TYR A 47 1.28 8.76 24.23
C TYR A 47 1.98 10.10 24.48
N ILE A 48 1.67 11.13 23.70
CA ILE A 48 2.28 12.47 23.84
C ILE A 48 1.96 13.09 25.20
N THR A 49 0.69 13.03 25.61
CA THR A 49 0.23 13.65 26.86
C THR A 49 0.57 12.82 28.12
N GLY A 50 0.79 11.51 27.95
CA GLY A 50 1.23 10.60 29.03
C GLY A 50 2.69 10.73 29.43
N GLY A 51 3.49 11.49 28.65
CA GLY A 51 4.91 11.71 28.89
C GLY A 51 5.79 10.81 28.02
N MET A 52 6.49 11.42 27.07
CA MET A 52 7.40 10.76 26.15
C MET A 52 8.78 10.55 26.75
N ALA A 53 9.44 9.46 26.37
CA ALA A 53 10.83 9.19 26.73
C ALA A 53 11.52 8.37 25.64
N ASN A 54 12.84 8.39 25.63
CA ASN A 54 13.64 7.46 24.83
C ASN A 54 13.68 6.08 25.49
N LEU A 55 14.16 5.08 24.74
CA LEU A 55 14.19 3.66 25.10
C LEU A 55 15.23 3.35 26.19
N HIS A 56 15.02 2.21 26.86
CA HIS A 56 15.97 1.52 27.75
C HIS A 56 16.35 2.27 29.05
N GLY A 57 15.59 3.31 29.42
CA GLY A 57 15.73 3.96 30.72
C GLY A 57 15.03 3.20 31.84
N ALA A 58 15.58 3.23 33.05
CA ALA A 58 15.02 2.54 34.23
C ALA A 58 13.86 3.33 34.90
N PHE A 59 13.11 4.15 34.16
CA PHE A 59 12.03 4.98 34.66
C PHE A 59 10.73 4.77 33.88
N PRO A 60 9.56 5.05 34.50
CA PRO A 60 8.27 4.59 33.97
C PRO A 60 7.97 4.98 32.53
N THR A 61 8.25 6.21 32.09
CA THR A 61 7.95 6.65 30.72
C THR A 61 8.84 5.97 29.68
N SER A 62 10.11 5.67 30.00
CA SER A 62 10.99 4.91 29.10
C SER A 62 10.57 3.46 28.99
N ILE A 63 10.23 2.81 30.10
CA ILE A 63 9.66 1.45 30.11
C ILE A 63 8.34 1.43 29.31
N GLY A 64 7.52 2.48 29.43
CA GLY A 64 6.31 2.65 28.61
C GLY A 64 6.61 2.70 27.11
N THR A 65 7.69 3.38 26.69
CA THR A 65 8.10 3.44 25.28
C THR A 65 8.62 2.09 24.78
N ASP A 66 9.42 1.34 25.59
CA ASP A 66 9.85 -0.01 25.25
C ASP A 66 8.62 -0.93 25.00
N ASN A 67 7.64 -0.87 25.89
CA ASN A 67 6.40 -1.63 25.74
C ASN A 67 5.58 -1.20 24.50
N LEU A 68 5.55 0.09 24.20
CA LEU A 68 4.86 0.63 23.02
C LEU A 68 5.43 0.05 21.72
N LEU A 69 6.77 0.01 21.58
CA LEU A 69 7.41 -0.56 20.40
C LEU A 69 7.07 -2.05 20.25
N LEU A 70 7.13 -2.80 21.35
CA LEU A 70 6.76 -4.21 21.34
C LEU A 70 5.29 -4.41 20.94
N GLU A 71 4.37 -3.64 21.50
CA GLU A 71 2.94 -3.70 21.14
C GLU A 71 2.69 -3.26 19.68
N GLY A 72 3.43 -2.27 19.18
CA GLY A 72 3.38 -1.88 17.76
C GLY A 72 3.79 -3.04 16.83
N ARG A 73 4.88 -3.74 17.14
CA ARG A 73 5.31 -4.93 16.39
C ARG A 73 4.28 -6.06 16.46
N LYS A 74 3.73 -6.35 17.63
CA LYS A 74 2.66 -7.34 17.79
C LYS A 74 1.41 -6.97 16.99
N ALA A 75 1.03 -5.70 16.99
CA ALA A 75 -0.12 -5.22 16.23
C ALA A 75 0.05 -5.46 14.73
N VAL A 76 1.22 -5.12 14.18
CA VAL A 76 1.55 -5.38 12.77
C VAL A 76 1.65 -6.88 12.49
N ALA A 77 2.25 -7.65 13.40
CA ALA A 77 2.36 -9.09 13.30
C ALA A 77 0.97 -9.76 13.22
N ASP A 78 0.02 -9.33 14.05
CA ASP A 78 -1.36 -9.83 14.01
C ASP A 78 -2.08 -9.38 12.73
N LEU A 79 -1.82 -8.16 12.22
CA LEU A 79 -2.44 -7.67 10.97
C LEU A 79 -1.94 -8.46 9.75
N LEU A 80 -0.63 -8.71 9.66
CA LEU A 80 0.01 -9.28 8.46
C LEU A 80 0.34 -10.77 8.60
N HIS A 81 0.07 -11.40 9.75
CA HIS A 81 0.38 -12.80 10.07
C HIS A 81 1.88 -13.12 9.94
N CYS A 82 2.68 -12.48 10.79
CA CYS A 82 4.13 -12.72 10.92
C CYS A 82 4.54 -12.74 12.41
N ALA A 83 5.82 -12.96 12.68
CA ALA A 83 6.35 -12.82 14.03
C ALA A 83 6.71 -11.35 14.36
N PRO A 84 6.54 -10.88 15.60
CA PRO A 84 6.87 -9.51 15.97
C PRO A 84 8.33 -9.10 15.68
N GLU A 85 9.28 -10.02 15.81
CA GLU A 85 10.69 -9.82 15.50
C GLU A 85 10.99 -9.70 13.99
N GLU A 86 10.05 -10.02 13.13
CA GLU A 86 10.14 -9.83 11.68
C GLU A 86 9.72 -8.42 11.25
N VAL A 87 9.16 -7.61 12.17
CA VAL A 87 8.61 -6.29 11.87
C VAL A 87 9.63 -5.20 12.17
N ALA A 88 10.08 -4.48 11.14
CA ALA A 88 10.91 -3.28 11.27
C ALA A 88 10.13 -2.02 10.86
N PHE A 89 10.30 -0.94 11.62
CA PHE A 89 9.72 0.37 11.35
C PHE A 89 10.68 1.30 10.60
N GLY A 90 10.12 2.24 9.83
CA GLY A 90 10.85 3.30 9.16
C GLY A 90 9.94 4.45 8.77
N GLN A 91 10.49 5.51 8.16
CA GLN A 91 9.69 6.68 7.81
C GLN A 91 8.55 6.37 6.83
N ASN A 92 8.81 5.52 5.85
CA ASN A 92 7.86 5.03 4.86
C ASN A 92 8.44 3.81 4.14
N MET A 93 7.59 3.12 3.35
CA MET A 93 8.00 1.97 2.53
C MET A 93 9.22 2.28 1.66
N THR A 94 9.27 3.42 0.99
CA THR A 94 10.34 3.77 0.06
C THR A 94 11.70 3.85 0.73
N THR A 95 11.80 4.49 1.90
CA THR A 95 13.06 4.56 2.66
C THR A 95 13.49 3.21 3.18
N LEU A 96 12.55 2.36 3.59
CA LEU A 96 12.82 0.97 3.97
C LEU A 96 13.32 0.14 2.79
N ALA A 97 12.69 0.26 1.61
CA ALA A 97 13.12 -0.42 0.39
C ALA A 97 14.57 -0.08 0.03
N PHE A 98 14.96 1.21 0.06
CA PHE A 98 16.35 1.62 -0.17
C PHE A 98 17.31 1.12 0.92
N SER A 99 16.88 1.06 2.18
CA SER A 99 17.69 0.53 3.29
C SER A 99 17.93 -0.97 3.13
N ILE A 100 16.87 -1.72 2.76
CA ILE A 100 16.95 -3.16 2.50
C ILE A 100 17.80 -3.43 1.25
N ALA A 101 17.65 -2.65 0.18
CA ALA A 101 18.46 -2.77 -1.03
C ALA A 101 19.96 -2.63 -0.72
N ARG A 102 20.36 -1.62 0.07
CA ARG A 102 21.75 -1.50 0.53
C ARG A 102 22.20 -2.71 1.35
N SER A 103 21.33 -3.21 2.21
CA SER A 103 21.64 -4.36 3.09
C SER A 103 21.76 -5.69 2.32
N LEU A 104 21.10 -5.78 1.15
CA LEU A 104 21.20 -6.91 0.23
C LEU A 104 22.42 -6.85 -0.68
N GLY A 105 23.21 -5.79 -0.63
CA GLY A 105 24.36 -5.59 -1.50
C GLY A 105 25.42 -6.70 -1.46
N SER A 106 25.53 -7.47 -0.37
CA SER A 106 26.43 -8.63 -0.27
C SER A 106 25.88 -9.90 -0.93
N PHE A 107 24.61 -9.93 -1.27
CA PHE A 107 23.92 -11.08 -1.90
C PHE A 107 23.95 -11.02 -3.43
N ILE A 108 24.30 -9.87 -4.01
CA ILE A 108 24.23 -9.60 -5.45
C ILE A 108 25.62 -9.36 -6.01
N THR A 109 25.92 -9.99 -7.12
CA THR A 109 27.18 -9.87 -7.90
C THR A 109 26.88 -9.46 -9.35
N ALA A 110 27.91 -9.22 -10.16
CA ALA A 110 27.78 -8.85 -11.57
C ALA A 110 27.21 -9.98 -12.46
N ASP A 111 27.30 -11.22 -12.02
CA ASP A 111 26.78 -12.37 -12.76
C ASP A 111 25.28 -12.63 -12.51
N ASP A 112 24.70 -11.90 -11.55
CA ASP A 112 23.33 -12.10 -11.09
C ASP A 112 22.31 -11.24 -11.85
N GLU A 113 21.04 -11.59 -11.69
CA GLU A 113 19.91 -10.87 -12.29
C GLU A 113 18.94 -10.41 -11.18
N VAL A 114 18.38 -9.21 -11.38
CA VAL A 114 17.31 -8.62 -10.58
C VAL A 114 16.09 -8.46 -11.46
N VAL A 115 14.93 -8.96 -11.01
CA VAL A 115 13.68 -8.89 -11.76
C VAL A 115 12.73 -7.93 -11.04
N VAL A 116 12.20 -6.96 -11.80
CA VAL A 116 11.19 -5.99 -11.35
C VAL A 116 10.04 -5.94 -12.36
N THR A 117 9.05 -5.07 -12.17
CA THR A 117 7.90 -5.00 -13.08
C THR A 117 7.76 -3.64 -13.76
N GLU A 118 7.07 -3.59 -14.89
CA GLU A 118 6.71 -2.34 -15.58
C GLU A 118 5.43 -1.69 -15.02
N MET A 119 4.66 -2.39 -14.19
CA MET A 119 3.39 -1.91 -13.65
C MET A 119 3.54 -1.21 -12.29
N ASP A 120 4.63 -1.49 -11.57
CA ASP A 120 4.78 -1.09 -10.18
C ASP A 120 5.04 0.41 -9.99
N HIS A 121 4.68 0.88 -8.81
CA HIS A 121 5.17 2.16 -8.29
C HIS A 121 6.70 2.15 -8.22
N ARG A 122 7.36 3.26 -8.62
CA ARG A 122 8.83 3.35 -8.67
C ARG A 122 9.52 3.05 -7.34
N ALA A 123 8.83 3.20 -6.21
CA ALA A 123 9.34 2.80 -4.89
C ALA A 123 9.63 1.29 -4.78
N ASN A 124 8.96 0.46 -5.59
CA ASN A 124 9.24 -0.99 -5.71
C ASN A 124 10.06 -1.35 -6.96
N VAL A 125 10.64 -0.39 -7.63
CA VAL A 125 11.50 -0.59 -8.81
C VAL A 125 12.88 0.02 -8.59
N ASP A 126 12.94 1.32 -8.28
CA ASP A 126 14.19 2.07 -8.24
C ASP A 126 15.20 1.59 -7.18
N PRO A 127 14.82 1.18 -5.98
CA PRO A 127 15.78 0.65 -5.01
C PRO A 127 16.53 -0.58 -5.55
N TRP A 128 15.82 -1.47 -6.22
CA TRP A 128 16.35 -2.74 -6.75
C TRP A 128 17.16 -2.52 -8.01
N VAL A 129 16.71 -1.63 -8.91
CA VAL A 129 17.46 -1.20 -10.09
C VAL A 129 18.76 -0.50 -9.69
N THR A 130 18.72 0.35 -8.65
CA THR A 130 19.90 1.02 -8.11
C THR A 130 20.89 0.00 -7.54
N LEU A 131 20.40 -0.96 -6.74
CA LEU A 131 21.22 -2.06 -6.23
C LEU A 131 21.89 -2.84 -7.36
N ALA A 132 21.11 -3.24 -8.37
CA ALA A 132 21.64 -3.97 -9.52
C ALA A 132 22.72 -3.16 -10.25
N LYS A 133 22.50 -1.86 -10.47
CA LYS A 133 23.47 -0.95 -11.08
C LYS A 133 24.77 -0.87 -10.26
N ASP A 134 24.67 -0.71 -8.95
CA ASP A 134 25.83 -0.61 -8.06
C ASP A 134 26.64 -1.90 -8.03
N LYS A 135 26.03 -3.03 -8.33
CA LYS A 135 26.64 -4.36 -8.39
C LYS A 135 26.99 -4.83 -9.80
N ALA A 136 26.72 -4.01 -10.82
CA ALA A 136 26.82 -4.37 -12.23
C ALA A 136 25.99 -5.62 -12.61
N ALA A 137 24.95 -5.92 -11.86
CA ALA A 137 24.01 -7.01 -12.11
C ALA A 137 23.02 -6.61 -13.22
N LYS A 138 22.42 -7.59 -13.88
CA LYS A 138 21.45 -7.37 -14.94
C LYS A 138 20.06 -7.13 -14.38
N VAL A 139 19.35 -6.13 -14.90
CA VAL A 139 17.93 -5.89 -14.61
C VAL A 139 17.06 -6.45 -15.72
N LYS A 140 16.00 -7.17 -15.34
CA LYS A 140 14.93 -7.64 -16.22
C LYS A 140 13.58 -7.13 -15.71
N PHE A 141 12.63 -6.98 -16.62
CA PHE A 141 11.27 -6.51 -16.30
C PHE A 141 10.24 -7.58 -16.66
N ILE A 142 9.32 -7.86 -15.73
CA ILE A 142 8.06 -8.52 -16.07
C ILE A 142 7.21 -7.46 -16.79
N GLU A 143 6.92 -7.71 -18.05
CA GLU A 143 6.26 -6.74 -18.92
C GLU A 143 4.80 -6.52 -18.56
N LEU A 144 4.34 -5.28 -18.69
CA LEU A 144 2.93 -4.94 -18.69
C LEU A 144 2.30 -5.27 -20.06
N ASN A 145 1.21 -6.02 -20.05
CA ASN A 145 0.38 -6.18 -21.23
C ASN A 145 -0.52 -4.93 -21.39
N PRO A 146 -0.35 -4.14 -22.47
CA PRO A 146 -1.06 -2.88 -22.65
C PRO A 146 -2.56 -3.04 -22.96
N ASP A 147 -2.99 -4.23 -23.35
CA ASP A 147 -4.40 -4.52 -23.70
C ASP A 147 -5.19 -5.00 -22.49
N THR A 148 -4.53 -5.71 -21.58
CA THR A 148 -5.17 -6.29 -20.40
C THR A 148 -4.84 -5.57 -19.09
N TYR A 149 -3.86 -4.66 -19.08
CA TYR A 149 -3.37 -3.97 -17.87
C TYR A 149 -3.01 -4.92 -16.73
N THR A 150 -2.42 -6.06 -17.10
CA THR A 150 -1.87 -7.09 -16.21
C THR A 150 -0.40 -7.33 -16.54
N LEU A 151 0.35 -7.91 -15.63
CA LEU A 151 1.69 -8.40 -15.92
C LEU A 151 1.62 -9.65 -16.81
N ASP A 152 2.57 -9.79 -17.75
CA ASP A 152 2.73 -11.01 -18.57
C ASP A 152 3.47 -12.08 -17.75
N LEU A 153 2.69 -12.90 -17.05
CA LEU A 153 3.22 -13.97 -16.21
C LEU A 153 3.51 -15.27 -16.98
N GLU A 154 3.19 -15.34 -18.29
CA GLU A 154 3.45 -16.53 -19.10
C GLU A 154 4.95 -16.74 -19.38
N LYS A 155 5.74 -15.66 -19.29
CA LYS A 155 7.19 -15.70 -19.54
C LYS A 155 8.04 -15.78 -18.27
N LEU A 156 7.45 -16.12 -17.12
CA LEU A 156 8.20 -16.16 -15.85
C LEU A 156 9.39 -17.11 -15.91
N ASP A 157 9.28 -18.26 -16.58
CA ASP A 157 10.37 -19.23 -16.69
C ASP A 157 11.57 -18.72 -17.51
N GLU A 158 11.34 -17.81 -18.47
CA GLU A 158 12.39 -17.17 -19.26
C GLU A 158 13.01 -15.98 -18.50
N LEU A 159 12.21 -15.28 -17.70
CA LEU A 159 12.63 -14.09 -16.98
C LEU A 159 13.35 -14.43 -15.67
N ILE A 160 12.79 -15.37 -14.89
CA ILE A 160 13.31 -15.79 -13.59
C ILE A 160 14.11 -17.07 -13.79
N THR A 161 15.43 -16.93 -13.82
CA THR A 161 16.39 -18.01 -14.12
C THR A 161 17.27 -18.33 -12.91
N GLU A 162 18.12 -19.33 -13.00
CA GLU A 162 19.10 -19.70 -11.97
C GLU A 162 20.05 -18.51 -11.57
N LYS A 163 20.16 -17.50 -12.43
CA LYS A 163 20.93 -16.27 -12.15
C LYS A 163 20.13 -15.24 -11.38
N THR A 164 18.82 -15.38 -11.30
CA THR A 164 17.97 -14.43 -10.59
C THR A 164 18.19 -14.54 -9.10
N LYS A 165 18.58 -13.44 -8.44
CA LYS A 165 18.80 -13.36 -7.00
C LYS A 165 17.72 -12.59 -6.26
N LEU A 166 17.01 -11.71 -6.98
CA LEU A 166 15.97 -10.88 -6.41
C LEU A 166 14.82 -10.69 -7.39
N VAL A 167 13.61 -10.86 -6.91
CA VAL A 167 12.37 -10.55 -7.63
C VAL A 167 11.55 -9.59 -6.77
N ALA A 168 11.18 -8.42 -7.31
CA ALA A 168 10.31 -7.48 -6.65
C ALA A 168 9.04 -7.26 -7.47
N VAL A 169 7.87 -7.44 -6.83
CA VAL A 169 6.57 -7.32 -7.48
C VAL A 169 5.53 -6.68 -6.55
N GLY A 170 4.72 -5.78 -7.10
CA GLY A 170 3.59 -5.17 -6.42
C GLY A 170 2.40 -6.13 -6.36
N MET A 171 1.78 -6.25 -5.17
CA MET A 171 0.60 -7.10 -4.98
C MET A 171 -0.64 -6.54 -5.67
N SER A 172 -0.73 -5.22 -5.78
CA SER A 172 -1.79 -4.56 -6.56
C SER A 172 -1.32 -3.23 -7.14
N SER A 173 -1.83 -2.90 -8.34
CA SER A 173 -1.51 -1.64 -9.01
C SER A 173 -2.17 -0.46 -8.29
N ASN A 174 -1.37 0.53 -7.91
CA ASN A 174 -1.86 1.79 -7.34
C ASN A 174 -2.55 2.71 -8.39
N VAL A 175 -2.58 2.31 -9.66
CA VAL A 175 -3.23 3.04 -10.75
C VAL A 175 -4.52 2.36 -11.18
N THR A 176 -4.46 1.09 -11.59
CA THR A 176 -5.62 0.35 -12.14
C THR A 176 -6.37 -0.46 -11.10
N GLY A 177 -5.78 -0.64 -9.92
CA GLY A 177 -6.30 -1.53 -8.89
C GLY A 177 -6.12 -3.02 -9.21
N THR A 178 -5.56 -3.39 -10.35
CA THR A 178 -5.34 -4.80 -10.73
C THR A 178 -4.55 -5.52 -9.66
N VAL A 179 -5.07 -6.62 -9.13
CA VAL A 179 -4.36 -7.50 -8.21
C VAL A 179 -3.55 -8.50 -9.02
N THR A 180 -2.25 -8.57 -8.73
CA THR A 180 -1.30 -9.47 -9.39
C THR A 180 -1.38 -10.86 -8.75
N ASP A 181 -1.30 -11.91 -9.55
CA ASP A 181 -1.07 -13.27 -9.06
C ASP A 181 0.38 -13.41 -8.56
N VAL A 182 0.63 -12.85 -7.38
CA VAL A 182 1.97 -12.89 -6.76
C VAL A 182 2.36 -14.29 -6.34
N ALA A 183 1.40 -15.18 -6.07
CA ALA A 183 1.68 -16.57 -5.69
C ALA A 183 2.44 -17.29 -6.81
N ARG A 184 2.06 -17.07 -8.06
CA ARG A 184 2.75 -17.63 -9.23
C ARG A 184 4.18 -17.09 -9.38
N VAL A 185 4.38 -15.78 -9.12
CA VAL A 185 5.72 -15.16 -9.14
C VAL A 185 6.59 -15.70 -8.01
N ILE A 186 6.04 -15.80 -6.80
CA ILE A 186 6.74 -16.32 -5.62
C ILE A 186 7.15 -17.78 -5.87
N ALA A 187 6.23 -18.63 -6.34
CA ALA A 187 6.53 -20.04 -6.63
C ALA A 187 7.72 -20.16 -7.57
N ARG A 188 7.70 -19.45 -8.71
CA ARG A 188 8.80 -19.49 -9.67
C ARG A 188 10.12 -18.97 -9.09
N ALA A 189 10.09 -17.87 -8.33
CA ALA A 189 11.29 -17.32 -7.71
C ALA A 189 11.92 -18.28 -6.68
N LYS A 190 11.08 -18.96 -5.90
CA LYS A 190 11.54 -19.96 -4.92
C LYS A 190 12.22 -21.19 -5.56
N GLU A 191 11.78 -21.63 -6.75
CA GLU A 191 12.43 -22.71 -7.49
C GLU A 191 13.91 -22.43 -7.78
N VAL A 192 14.27 -21.17 -7.99
CA VAL A 192 15.64 -20.72 -8.26
C VAL A 192 16.34 -20.11 -7.03
N ASN A 193 15.73 -20.18 -5.84
CA ASN A 193 16.20 -19.60 -4.58
C ASN A 193 16.43 -18.09 -4.65
N ALA A 194 15.62 -17.36 -5.41
CA ALA A 194 15.65 -15.90 -5.45
C ALA A 194 14.93 -15.31 -4.23
N ILE A 195 15.42 -14.17 -3.74
CA ILE A 195 14.79 -13.37 -2.70
C ILE A 195 13.55 -12.67 -3.29
N VAL A 196 12.40 -12.81 -2.64
CA VAL A 196 11.13 -12.24 -3.11
C VAL A 196 10.69 -11.08 -2.23
N ILE A 197 10.45 -9.94 -2.87
CA ILE A 197 9.98 -8.71 -2.23
C ILE A 197 8.60 -8.36 -2.77
N ILE A 198 7.64 -8.21 -1.86
CA ILE A 198 6.26 -7.85 -2.17
C ILE A 198 5.99 -6.42 -1.70
N ASP A 199 5.62 -5.55 -2.62
CA ASP A 199 5.01 -4.26 -2.29
C ASP A 199 3.51 -4.46 -2.08
N ALA A 200 3.10 -4.40 -0.81
CA ALA A 200 1.71 -4.51 -0.40
C ALA A 200 1.09 -3.17 0.01
N VAL A 201 1.76 -2.04 -0.24
CA VAL A 201 1.30 -0.70 0.17
C VAL A 201 -0.12 -0.41 -0.29
N HIS A 202 -0.47 -0.81 -1.50
CA HIS A 202 -1.82 -0.61 -2.05
C HIS A 202 -2.76 -1.81 -1.80
N ALA A 203 -2.26 -2.94 -1.34
CA ALA A 203 -3.09 -4.12 -1.04
C ALA A 203 -3.58 -4.13 0.42
N VAL A 204 -2.72 -3.80 1.38
CA VAL A 204 -3.02 -3.87 2.84
C VAL A 204 -4.30 -3.12 3.23
N PRO A 205 -4.63 -1.91 2.70
CA PRO A 205 -5.88 -1.24 3.07
C PRO A 205 -7.16 -1.94 2.59
N HIS A 206 -7.06 -2.85 1.62
CA HIS A 206 -8.20 -3.39 0.88
C HIS A 206 -8.37 -4.91 1.00
N LEU A 207 -7.31 -5.64 1.34
CA LEU A 207 -7.28 -7.10 1.33
C LEU A 207 -6.71 -7.65 2.64
N PRO A 208 -7.24 -8.74 3.16
CA PRO A 208 -6.58 -9.46 4.25
C PRO A 208 -5.26 -10.06 3.73
N ILE A 209 -4.17 -9.81 4.47
CA ILE A 209 -2.84 -10.28 4.11
C ILE A 209 -2.41 -11.40 5.07
N ASP A 210 -1.79 -12.43 4.49
CA ASP A 210 -1.16 -13.51 5.25
C ASP A 210 0.28 -13.70 4.74
N PHE A 211 1.24 -13.12 5.47
CA PHE A 211 2.65 -13.18 5.11
C PHE A 211 3.22 -14.61 5.13
N GLN A 212 2.75 -15.44 6.08
CA GLN A 212 3.21 -16.83 6.17
C GLN A 212 2.70 -17.66 5.00
N GLU A 213 1.44 -17.48 4.61
CA GLU A 213 0.86 -18.17 3.45
C GLU A 213 1.48 -17.70 2.13
N LEU A 214 1.74 -16.39 1.98
CA LEU A 214 2.43 -15.85 0.80
C LEU A 214 3.81 -16.47 0.61
N GLY A 215 4.56 -16.66 1.71
CA GLY A 215 5.90 -17.24 1.66
C GLY A 215 6.96 -16.38 0.97
N CYS A 216 6.74 -15.07 0.85
CA CYS A 216 7.76 -14.12 0.38
C CYS A 216 8.81 -13.85 1.45
N ASP A 217 9.94 -13.24 1.08
CA ASP A 217 11.02 -12.95 2.03
C ASP A 217 10.90 -11.56 2.64
N VAL A 218 10.29 -10.61 1.92
CA VAL A 218 10.04 -9.24 2.38
C VAL A 218 8.67 -8.79 1.92
N LEU A 219 7.90 -8.18 2.83
CA LEU A 219 6.65 -7.49 2.52
C LEU A 219 6.74 -6.05 3.02
N LEU A 220 6.38 -5.09 2.19
CA LEU A 220 6.49 -3.66 2.47
C LEU A 220 5.12 -2.99 2.47
N CYS A 221 4.85 -2.16 3.48
CA CYS A 221 3.63 -1.35 3.55
C CYS A 221 3.85 -0.01 4.29
N SER A 222 2.83 0.85 4.29
CA SER A 222 2.85 2.16 4.96
C SER A 222 1.47 2.47 5.55
N ALA A 223 1.43 2.88 6.82
CA ALA A 223 0.19 3.00 7.59
C ALA A 223 -0.74 4.10 7.12
N TYR A 224 -0.23 5.18 6.50
CA TYR A 224 -1.08 6.26 5.97
C TYR A 224 -2.00 5.80 4.82
N LYS A 225 -1.82 4.59 4.31
CA LYS A 225 -2.72 3.96 3.34
C LYS A 225 -3.88 3.22 4.00
N PHE A 226 -3.72 2.81 5.27
CA PHE A 226 -4.74 2.10 6.03
C PHE A 226 -5.07 2.83 7.36
N PHE A 227 -5.57 4.06 7.23
CA PHE A 227 -6.17 4.89 8.29
C PHE A 227 -5.23 5.36 9.39
N GLY A 228 -3.91 5.21 9.21
CA GLY A 228 -2.88 5.50 10.20
C GLY A 228 -1.97 6.68 9.83
N PRO A 229 -0.87 6.86 10.57
CA PRO A 229 0.11 7.92 10.37
C PRO A 229 1.09 7.63 9.24
N HIS A 230 1.93 8.61 8.89
CA HIS A 230 3.04 8.43 7.97
C HIS A 230 4.18 7.66 8.66
N ILE A 231 4.09 6.33 8.61
CA ILE A 231 5.12 5.39 9.07
C ILE A 231 5.14 4.19 8.12
N GLY A 232 6.33 3.69 7.81
CA GLY A 232 6.53 2.49 7.00
C GLY A 232 6.78 1.26 7.87
N MET A 233 6.39 0.11 7.37
CA MET A 233 6.71 -1.20 7.93
C MET A 233 7.33 -2.09 6.86
N ALA A 234 8.36 -2.84 7.27
CA ALA A 234 8.89 -3.97 6.54
C ALA A 234 8.71 -5.22 7.38
N VAL A 235 8.01 -6.22 6.85
CA VAL A 235 8.03 -7.58 7.40
C VAL A 235 9.11 -8.34 6.63
N ILE A 236 10.10 -8.87 7.34
CA ILE A 236 11.24 -9.56 6.73
C ILE A 236 11.36 -10.94 7.39
N ALA A 237 11.28 -12.00 6.59
CA ALA A 237 11.42 -13.37 7.08
C ALA A 237 12.70 -13.50 7.93
N ALA A 238 12.61 -14.01 9.14
CA ALA A 238 13.70 -14.04 10.11
C ALA A 238 14.99 -14.65 9.51
N SER A 239 14.86 -15.71 8.70
CA SER A 239 15.98 -16.39 8.03
C SER A 239 16.77 -15.51 7.06
N LEU A 240 16.13 -14.51 6.43
CA LEU A 240 16.77 -13.47 5.62
C LEU A 240 17.25 -12.33 6.52
N PHE A 241 16.40 -11.86 7.45
CA PHE A 241 16.65 -10.69 8.27
C PHE A 241 17.95 -10.84 9.09
N GLU A 242 18.18 -11.99 9.71
CA GLU A 242 19.41 -12.29 10.45
C GLU A 242 20.67 -12.15 9.58
N LYS A 243 20.59 -12.45 8.30
CA LYS A 243 21.73 -12.41 7.36
C LYS A 243 22.00 -11.03 6.76
N LEU A 244 21.05 -10.09 6.83
CA LEU A 244 21.21 -8.76 6.23
C LEU A 244 22.40 -8.02 6.83
N GLN A 245 23.19 -7.38 5.97
CA GLN A 245 24.33 -6.53 6.38
C GLN A 245 23.88 -5.07 6.36
N VAL A 246 23.42 -4.58 7.51
CA VAL A 246 22.82 -3.25 7.61
C VAL A 246 23.88 -2.17 7.86
N TYR A 247 23.77 -1.04 7.17
CA TYR A 247 24.55 0.17 7.46
C TYR A 247 23.97 0.86 8.70
N LYS A 248 24.68 0.75 9.82
CA LYS A 248 24.24 1.27 11.12
C LYS A 248 25.41 1.77 11.97
N LEU A 249 25.09 2.47 13.04
CA LEU A 249 26.10 2.91 14.02
C LEU A 249 26.77 1.71 14.71
N ALA A 250 28.04 1.80 15.02
CA ALA A 250 28.80 0.73 15.65
C ALA A 250 28.15 0.19 16.96
N PRO A 251 27.61 1.05 17.87
CA PRO A 251 26.96 0.58 19.08
C PRO A 251 25.52 0.09 18.90
N ALA A 252 24.93 0.23 17.69
CA ALA A 252 23.54 -0.17 17.46
C ALA A 252 23.35 -1.70 17.58
N PRO A 253 22.17 -2.18 18.02
CA PRO A 253 21.88 -3.59 18.22
C PRO A 253 22.14 -4.45 16.98
N GLN A 254 22.54 -5.72 17.18
CA GLN A 254 22.76 -6.68 16.09
C GLN A 254 21.55 -7.59 15.86
N GLN A 255 20.70 -7.73 16.88
CA GLN A 255 19.50 -8.56 16.82
C GLN A 255 18.42 -7.94 15.92
N ILE A 256 17.59 -8.80 15.38
CA ILE A 256 16.36 -8.41 14.67
C ILE A 256 15.27 -8.05 15.69
N PRO A 257 14.41 -7.10 15.36
CA PRO A 257 14.39 -6.24 14.17
C PRO A 257 15.27 -4.98 14.30
N ASP A 258 15.80 -4.68 15.49
CA ASP A 258 16.45 -3.43 15.85
C ASP A 258 17.66 -3.09 14.96
N LYS A 259 18.34 -4.12 14.43
CA LYS A 259 19.49 -3.90 13.52
C LYS A 259 19.17 -3.07 12.28
N LEU A 260 17.93 -3.09 11.77
CA LEU A 260 17.52 -2.30 10.61
C LEU A 260 17.04 -0.89 10.98
N GLU A 261 16.64 -0.70 12.22
CA GLU A 261 16.16 0.56 12.77
C GLU A 261 17.33 1.44 13.19
N THR A 262 17.95 2.13 12.24
CA THR A 262 19.26 2.78 12.39
C THR A 262 19.29 4.06 13.22
N GLY A 263 18.17 4.51 13.77
CA GLY A 263 18.03 5.70 14.62
C GLY A 263 16.79 5.59 15.51
N THR A 264 16.59 6.57 16.39
CA THR A 264 15.41 6.63 17.25
C THR A 264 14.14 6.61 16.40
N GLN A 265 13.23 5.70 16.71
CA GLN A 265 11.97 5.55 16.00
C GLN A 265 10.99 6.67 16.31
N ASN A 266 10.00 6.86 15.43
CA ASN A 266 8.89 7.78 15.66
C ASN A 266 7.87 7.10 16.58
N HIS A 267 8.04 7.26 17.89
CA HIS A 267 7.25 6.58 18.92
C HIS A 267 5.79 7.00 18.87
N GLU A 268 5.49 8.29 18.65
CA GLU A 268 4.13 8.81 18.53
C GLU A 268 3.42 8.26 17.29
N ALA A 269 4.12 8.06 16.17
CA ALA A 269 3.54 7.42 15.00
C ALA A 269 3.31 5.91 15.25
N ILE A 270 4.16 5.23 16.02
CA ILE A 270 3.92 3.83 16.40
C ILE A 270 2.68 3.72 17.30
N ALA A 271 2.49 4.65 18.24
CA ALA A 271 1.27 4.72 19.03
C ALA A 271 0.02 4.90 18.15
N SER A 272 0.09 5.80 17.18
CA SER A 272 -0.97 6.04 16.20
C SER A 272 -1.25 4.82 15.32
N LEU A 273 -0.21 4.12 14.87
CA LEU A 273 -0.32 2.86 14.10
C LEU A 273 -1.11 1.79 14.87
N ILE A 274 -0.81 1.63 16.16
CA ILE A 274 -1.57 0.70 17.02
C ILE A 274 -3.05 1.07 17.02
N GLY A 275 -3.38 2.37 17.13
CA GLY A 275 -4.75 2.87 17.07
C GLY A 275 -5.42 2.60 15.72
N ALA A 276 -4.72 2.75 14.61
CA ALA A 276 -5.24 2.43 13.28
C ALA A 276 -5.55 0.93 13.13
N ILE A 277 -4.68 0.06 13.64
CA ILE A 277 -4.89 -1.39 13.63
C ILE A 277 -6.04 -1.76 14.57
N THR A 278 -6.16 -1.10 15.73
CA THR A 278 -7.29 -1.28 16.66
C THR A 278 -8.63 -0.88 16.02
N PHE A 279 -8.65 0.17 15.19
CA PHE A 279 -9.85 0.52 14.41
C PHE A 279 -10.29 -0.64 13.51
N ILE A 280 -9.36 -1.25 12.75
CA ILE A 280 -9.67 -2.41 11.89
C ILE A 280 -10.14 -3.60 12.74
N GLU A 281 -9.47 -3.89 13.86
CA GLU A 281 -9.84 -4.94 14.80
C GLU A 281 -11.28 -4.80 15.29
N GLN A 282 -11.73 -3.58 15.61
CA GLN A 282 -13.09 -3.28 16.08
C GLN A 282 -14.17 -3.52 15.03
N LEU A 283 -13.83 -3.57 13.76
CA LEU A 283 -14.75 -3.90 12.67
C LEU A 283 -15.01 -5.40 12.56
N GLY A 284 -14.15 -6.24 13.13
CA GLY A 284 -14.21 -7.69 13.00
C GLY A 284 -14.72 -8.42 14.23
N GLU A 285 -14.87 -9.73 14.08
CA GLU A 285 -15.27 -10.69 15.11
C GLU A 285 -14.27 -11.84 15.17
N GLY A 286 -14.04 -12.39 16.36
CA GLY A 286 -13.12 -13.50 16.57
C GLY A 286 -12.63 -13.59 18.01
N ALA A 287 -12.06 -14.72 18.39
CA ALA A 287 -11.52 -14.95 19.73
C ALA A 287 -10.16 -14.29 19.94
N THR A 288 -9.33 -14.30 18.89
CA THR A 288 -8.00 -13.71 18.88
C THR A 288 -8.00 -12.37 18.14
N ARG A 289 -6.96 -11.54 18.36
CA ARG A 289 -6.77 -10.29 17.63
C ARG A 289 -6.62 -10.54 16.13
N ARG A 290 -5.84 -11.57 15.74
CA ARG A 290 -5.66 -11.95 14.33
C ARG A 290 -7.00 -12.26 13.66
N GLU A 291 -7.85 -13.08 14.29
CA GLU A 291 -9.19 -13.42 13.76
C GLU A 291 -10.06 -12.17 13.59
N ARG A 292 -10.05 -11.24 14.57
CA ARG A 292 -10.81 -9.99 14.47
C ARG A 292 -10.28 -9.10 13.35
N LEU A 293 -8.97 -8.98 13.20
CA LEU A 293 -8.34 -8.22 12.12
C LEU A 293 -8.68 -8.82 10.74
N GLN A 294 -8.57 -10.13 10.58
CA GLN A 294 -8.93 -10.83 9.36
C GLN A 294 -10.41 -10.62 9.00
N SER A 295 -11.30 -10.81 9.97
CA SER A 295 -12.74 -10.58 9.80
C SER A 295 -13.04 -9.10 9.50
N GLY A 296 -12.35 -8.16 10.15
CA GLY A 296 -12.48 -6.72 9.89
C GLY A 296 -12.07 -6.34 8.47
N MET A 297 -10.94 -6.86 8.00
CA MET A 297 -10.48 -6.66 6.62
C MET A 297 -11.43 -7.26 5.59
N GLN A 298 -11.98 -8.44 5.84
CA GLN A 298 -13.00 -9.04 4.97
C GLN A 298 -14.25 -8.16 4.85
N ARG A 299 -14.71 -7.56 5.95
CA ARG A 299 -15.86 -6.62 5.93
C ARG A 299 -15.54 -5.34 5.15
N ILE A 300 -14.32 -4.82 5.25
CA ILE A 300 -13.86 -3.69 4.44
C ILE A 300 -13.91 -4.08 2.96
N GLU A 301 -13.31 -5.20 2.61
CA GLU A 301 -13.27 -5.74 1.25
C GLU A 301 -14.66 -5.93 0.66
N GLU A 302 -15.59 -6.58 1.39
CA GLU A 302 -16.97 -6.79 0.94
C GLU A 302 -17.67 -5.47 0.63
N HIS A 303 -17.57 -4.48 1.52
CA HIS A 303 -18.15 -3.15 1.30
C HIS A 303 -17.54 -2.44 0.08
N GLU A 304 -16.21 -2.43 -0.03
CA GLU A 304 -15.52 -1.80 -1.15
C GLU A 304 -15.81 -2.49 -2.48
N GLN A 305 -16.03 -3.81 -2.49
CA GLN A 305 -16.40 -4.55 -3.70
C GLN A 305 -17.82 -4.20 -4.18
N GLU A 306 -18.78 -3.89 -3.28
CA GLU A 306 -20.10 -3.39 -3.68
C GLU A 306 -19.97 -2.05 -4.42
N LEU A 307 -19.20 -1.10 -3.88
CA LEU A 307 -18.95 0.20 -4.51
C LEU A 307 -18.17 0.04 -5.83
N THR A 308 -17.17 -0.85 -5.83
CA THR A 308 -16.36 -1.18 -7.00
C THR A 308 -17.20 -1.72 -8.14
N ALA A 309 -18.11 -2.65 -7.86
CA ALA A 309 -18.99 -3.23 -8.86
C ALA A 309 -19.90 -2.18 -9.53
N ARG A 310 -20.45 -1.25 -8.74
CA ARG A 310 -21.26 -0.14 -9.24
C ARG A 310 -20.45 0.77 -10.15
N LEU A 311 -19.29 1.22 -9.68
CA LEU A 311 -18.43 2.16 -10.41
C LEU A 311 -17.84 1.52 -11.69
N ASP A 312 -17.40 0.25 -11.63
CA ASP A 312 -16.92 -0.50 -12.80
C ASP A 312 -18.00 -0.62 -13.87
N SER A 313 -19.23 -0.95 -13.46
CA SER A 313 -20.37 -1.04 -14.39
C SER A 313 -20.67 0.29 -15.07
N PHE A 314 -20.63 1.38 -14.33
CA PHE A 314 -20.86 2.73 -14.84
C PHE A 314 -19.78 3.16 -15.82
N LEU A 315 -18.50 3.08 -15.43
CA LEU A 315 -17.38 3.54 -16.25
C LEU A 315 -17.27 2.77 -17.59
N ARG A 316 -17.59 1.48 -17.59
CA ARG A 316 -17.60 0.66 -18.83
C ARG A 316 -18.69 1.03 -19.82
N GLN A 317 -19.72 1.77 -19.41
CA GLN A 317 -20.80 2.21 -20.29
C GLN A 317 -20.52 3.54 -20.99
N LEU A 318 -19.43 4.22 -20.63
CA LEU A 318 -19.07 5.53 -21.18
C LEU A 318 -18.07 5.37 -22.33
N PRO A 319 -18.53 5.52 -23.61
CA PRO A 319 -17.66 5.37 -24.77
C PRO A 319 -16.70 6.56 -24.93
N GLU A 320 -16.96 7.67 -24.24
CA GLU A 320 -16.19 8.90 -24.30
C GLU A 320 -14.84 8.79 -23.57
N LEU A 321 -14.71 7.84 -22.64
CA LEU A 321 -13.48 7.66 -21.87
C LEU A 321 -12.74 6.38 -22.25
N LYS A 322 -11.42 6.40 -22.08
CA LYS A 322 -10.59 5.20 -22.09
C LYS A 322 -10.37 4.74 -20.64
N LEU A 323 -10.98 3.61 -20.27
CA LEU A 323 -10.83 3.00 -18.96
C LEU A 323 -9.64 2.02 -18.95
N TYR A 324 -8.71 2.21 -18.02
CA TYR A 324 -7.54 1.34 -17.82
C TYR A 324 -7.89 0.28 -16.77
N ARG A 325 -8.51 -0.79 -17.21
CA ARG A 325 -9.10 -1.81 -16.34
C ARG A 325 -8.85 -3.21 -16.88
N ALA A 326 -8.29 -4.09 -16.06
CA ALA A 326 -8.13 -5.50 -16.42
C ALA A 326 -9.47 -6.16 -16.84
N PRO A 327 -9.43 -7.24 -17.65
CA PRO A 327 -10.61 -7.99 -18.07
C PRO A 327 -11.48 -8.43 -16.88
N LYS A 328 -12.76 -8.71 -17.16
CA LYS A 328 -13.66 -9.31 -16.16
C LYS A 328 -13.07 -10.63 -15.66
N GLY A 329 -13.18 -10.87 -14.36
CA GLY A 329 -12.63 -12.06 -13.70
C GLY A 329 -11.25 -11.82 -13.05
N ILE A 330 -10.51 -10.78 -13.46
CA ILE A 330 -9.29 -10.38 -12.74
C ILE A 330 -9.71 -9.52 -11.54
N TYR A 331 -9.28 -9.95 -10.35
CA TYR A 331 -9.58 -9.27 -9.10
C TYR A 331 -8.93 -7.89 -9.04
N LYS A 332 -9.57 -6.94 -8.34
CA LYS A 332 -9.06 -5.58 -8.19
C LYS A 332 -9.43 -4.96 -6.85
N THR A 333 -8.58 -4.04 -6.40
CA THR A 333 -8.87 -3.07 -5.34
C THR A 333 -9.84 -1.99 -5.86
N PRO A 334 -10.48 -1.19 -5.01
CA PRO A 334 -11.46 -0.17 -5.40
C PRO A 334 -10.83 1.06 -6.08
N THR A 335 -9.89 0.84 -7.00
CA THR A 335 -9.10 1.89 -7.67
C THR A 335 -9.33 1.83 -9.17
N PHE A 336 -9.60 2.98 -9.79
CA PHE A 336 -9.88 3.14 -11.21
C PHE A 336 -9.04 4.25 -11.82
N ALA A 337 -8.59 4.04 -13.05
CA ALA A 337 -7.86 5.04 -13.83
C ALA A 337 -8.49 5.16 -15.21
N PHE A 338 -8.67 6.39 -15.67
CA PHE A 338 -9.18 6.66 -17.02
C PHE A 338 -8.58 7.94 -17.61
N THR A 339 -8.75 8.10 -18.91
CA THR A 339 -8.46 9.35 -19.63
C THR A 339 -9.65 9.71 -20.50
N LEU A 340 -9.85 11.01 -20.75
CA LEU A 340 -10.82 11.54 -21.71
C LEU A 340 -10.03 12.09 -22.90
N PRO A 341 -10.29 11.61 -24.15
CA PRO A 341 -9.55 12.07 -25.33
C PRO A 341 -9.63 13.58 -25.51
N GLY A 342 -8.48 14.24 -25.65
CA GLY A 342 -8.39 15.69 -25.85
C GLY A 342 -8.46 16.53 -24.57
N ILE A 343 -8.77 15.94 -23.42
CA ILE A 343 -8.93 16.65 -22.14
C ILE A 343 -7.78 16.29 -21.19
N LYS A 344 -7.18 17.29 -20.55
CA LYS A 344 -6.14 17.07 -19.53
C LYS A 344 -6.74 16.47 -18.26
N ALA A 345 -6.05 15.54 -17.64
CA ALA A 345 -6.48 14.93 -16.38
C ALA A 345 -6.76 15.98 -15.30
N ARG A 346 -5.92 17.02 -15.21
CA ARG A 346 -6.06 18.14 -14.27
C ARG A 346 -7.38 18.92 -14.47
N GLU A 347 -7.86 19.07 -15.69
CA GLU A 347 -9.13 19.79 -15.95
C GLU A 347 -10.31 19.04 -15.32
N VAL A 348 -10.32 17.71 -15.46
CA VAL A 348 -11.35 16.85 -14.83
C VAL A 348 -11.32 16.97 -13.30
N THR A 349 -10.13 16.80 -12.71
CA THR A 349 -10.00 16.80 -11.24
C THR A 349 -10.30 18.15 -10.63
N SER A 350 -9.88 19.26 -11.26
CA SER A 350 -10.20 20.62 -10.83
C SER A 350 -11.70 20.89 -10.89
N TRP A 351 -12.36 20.47 -11.98
CA TRP A 351 -13.81 20.66 -12.11
C TRP A 351 -14.60 19.93 -11.01
N PHE A 352 -14.22 18.68 -10.67
CA PHE A 352 -14.86 17.95 -9.57
C PHE A 352 -14.64 18.61 -8.21
N ALA A 353 -13.44 19.16 -7.97
CA ALA A 353 -13.16 19.89 -6.74
C ALA A 353 -14.04 21.14 -6.60
N GLU A 354 -14.24 21.88 -7.70
CA GLU A 354 -15.00 23.13 -7.73
C GLU A 354 -16.52 22.91 -7.65
N HIS A 355 -17.05 21.89 -8.34
CA HIS A 355 -18.48 21.70 -8.51
C HIS A 355 -19.10 20.71 -7.54
N TYR A 356 -18.32 19.72 -7.09
CA TYR A 356 -18.80 18.61 -6.27
C TYR A 356 -18.11 18.49 -4.91
N ASN A 357 -17.16 19.38 -4.60
CA ASN A 357 -16.33 19.27 -3.38
C ASN A 357 -15.65 17.90 -3.25
N MET A 358 -15.25 17.31 -4.40
CA MET A 358 -14.76 15.95 -4.51
C MET A 358 -13.26 15.93 -4.81
N CYS A 359 -12.50 15.24 -3.95
CA CYS A 359 -11.06 15.10 -4.05
C CYS A 359 -10.72 13.88 -4.91
N ILE A 360 -10.35 14.12 -6.17
CA ILE A 360 -9.90 13.13 -7.14
C ILE A 360 -8.49 13.51 -7.56
N ALA A 361 -7.60 12.53 -7.73
CA ALA A 361 -6.22 12.77 -8.11
C ALA A 361 -5.96 12.60 -9.61
N ASP A 362 -4.95 13.33 -10.13
CA ASP A 362 -4.44 13.19 -11.49
C ASP A 362 -2.92 13.03 -11.52
N GLY A 363 -2.40 12.38 -12.55
CA GLY A 363 -0.98 12.19 -12.77
C GLY A 363 -0.58 10.77 -13.13
N HIS A 364 0.72 10.49 -13.08
CA HIS A 364 1.26 9.13 -13.32
C HIS A 364 1.44 8.31 -12.02
N PHE A 365 1.21 8.91 -10.85
CA PHE A 365 1.22 8.27 -9.53
C PHE A 365 2.48 7.43 -9.25
N TYR A 366 3.64 7.91 -9.72
CA TYR A 366 4.92 7.21 -9.67
C TYR A 366 4.95 5.82 -10.35
N ALA A 367 3.92 5.45 -11.12
CA ALA A 367 3.94 4.32 -12.05
C ALA A 367 4.44 4.79 -13.43
N SER A 368 5.59 5.47 -13.47
CA SER A 368 6.06 6.20 -14.66
C SER A 368 6.35 5.28 -15.84
N THR A 369 6.90 4.08 -15.63
CA THR A 369 7.13 3.08 -16.68
C THR A 369 5.81 2.67 -17.35
N MET A 370 4.78 2.43 -16.55
CA MET A 370 3.43 2.14 -17.04
C MET A 370 2.85 3.34 -17.81
N ALA A 371 3.03 4.57 -17.29
CA ALA A 371 2.53 5.78 -17.93
C ALA A 371 3.18 6.04 -19.30
N ASP A 372 4.50 5.81 -19.41
CA ASP A 372 5.26 5.92 -20.66
C ASP A 372 4.78 4.86 -21.67
N LYS A 373 4.69 3.60 -21.25
CA LYS A 373 4.26 2.48 -22.10
C LYS A 373 2.83 2.64 -22.62
N LEU A 374 1.93 3.19 -21.82
CA LEU A 374 0.53 3.43 -22.21
C LEU A 374 0.27 4.80 -22.84
N GLY A 375 1.30 5.65 -22.93
CA GLY A 375 1.25 6.93 -23.65
C GLY A 375 0.35 7.99 -23.03
N VAL A 376 0.18 8.00 -21.68
CA VAL A 376 -0.75 8.91 -20.99
C VAL A 376 -0.12 10.25 -20.59
N ASN A 377 1.20 10.37 -20.61
CA ASN A 377 1.91 11.58 -20.18
C ASN A 377 1.48 12.87 -20.92
N PRO A 378 1.19 12.85 -22.25
CA PRO A 378 0.68 14.02 -22.94
C PRO A 378 -0.65 14.56 -22.40
N MET A 379 -1.46 13.69 -21.76
CA MET A 379 -2.75 14.06 -21.12
C MET A 379 -2.57 14.52 -19.67
N GLY A 380 -1.34 14.57 -19.15
CA GLY A 380 -1.04 14.86 -17.76
C GLY A 380 -1.20 13.62 -16.84
N GLY A 381 -1.16 12.41 -17.41
CA GLY A 381 -1.40 11.15 -16.72
C GLY A 381 -2.86 10.71 -16.76
N TRP A 382 -3.26 9.96 -15.76
CA TRP A 382 -4.63 9.49 -15.57
C TRP A 382 -5.42 10.41 -14.63
N VAL A 383 -6.74 10.41 -14.76
CA VAL A 383 -7.66 10.69 -13.67
C VAL A 383 -7.77 9.39 -12.86
N ARG A 384 -7.49 9.42 -11.56
CA ARG A 384 -7.57 8.25 -10.68
C ARG A 384 -8.60 8.45 -9.59
N ILE A 385 -9.49 7.48 -9.48
CA ILE A 385 -10.47 7.35 -8.41
C ILE A 385 -10.07 6.16 -7.56
N GLY A 386 -10.01 6.34 -6.26
CA GLY A 386 -9.80 5.25 -5.32
C GLY A 386 -10.67 5.43 -4.10
N LEU A 387 -11.50 4.42 -3.87
CA LEU A 387 -12.41 4.39 -2.74
C LEU A 387 -11.70 3.86 -1.49
N ALA A 388 -12.29 4.16 -0.36
CA ALA A 388 -11.92 3.66 0.95
C ALA A 388 -13.19 3.25 1.69
N PRO A 389 -13.12 2.45 2.78
CA PRO A 389 -14.32 1.91 3.42
C PRO A 389 -15.29 2.96 3.97
N TYR A 390 -14.86 4.20 4.12
CA TYR A 390 -15.73 5.31 4.52
C TYR A 390 -16.54 5.92 3.35
N ASN A 391 -16.29 5.52 2.10
CA ASN A 391 -17.10 6.00 0.97
C ASN A 391 -18.46 5.33 0.93
N THR A 392 -19.44 6.03 0.36
CA THR A 392 -20.84 5.59 0.30
C THR A 392 -21.31 5.40 -1.12
N MET A 393 -22.41 4.69 -1.31
CA MET A 393 -23.03 4.52 -2.62
C MET A 393 -23.53 5.84 -3.17
N GLU A 394 -24.05 6.73 -2.31
CA GLU A 394 -24.50 8.08 -2.68
C GLU A 394 -23.33 8.93 -3.21
N GLU A 395 -22.13 8.80 -2.63
CA GLU A 395 -20.93 9.49 -3.13
C GLU A 395 -20.53 8.96 -4.52
N VAL A 396 -20.67 7.65 -4.77
CA VAL A 396 -20.44 7.05 -6.09
C VAL A 396 -21.47 7.58 -7.10
N GLU A 397 -22.74 7.66 -6.73
CA GLU A 397 -23.81 8.20 -7.60
C GLU A 397 -23.61 9.68 -7.92
N LEU A 398 -23.13 10.47 -6.95
CA LEU A 398 -22.75 11.88 -7.19
C LEU A 398 -21.59 11.99 -8.19
N PHE A 399 -20.59 11.12 -8.08
CA PHE A 399 -19.52 11.06 -9.06
C PHE A 399 -20.04 10.69 -10.45
N GLU A 400 -20.92 9.69 -10.57
CA GLU A 400 -21.55 9.29 -11.84
C GLU A 400 -22.29 10.46 -12.48
N GLN A 401 -23.07 11.21 -11.69
CA GLN A 401 -23.77 12.40 -12.16
C GLN A 401 -22.78 13.46 -12.65
N GLY A 402 -21.76 13.79 -11.85
CA GLY A 402 -20.76 14.80 -12.19
C GLY A 402 -19.98 14.45 -13.45
N LEU A 403 -19.59 13.17 -13.62
CA LEU A 403 -18.85 12.76 -14.82
C LEU A 403 -19.70 12.88 -16.09
N ARG A 404 -20.98 12.53 -16.02
CA ARG A 404 -21.91 12.74 -17.15
C ARG A 404 -22.13 14.23 -17.47
N GLU A 405 -22.18 15.07 -16.44
CA GLU A 405 -22.30 16.53 -16.60
C GLU A 405 -21.03 17.10 -17.24
N PHE A 406 -19.86 16.73 -16.73
CA PHE A 406 -18.56 17.13 -17.28
C PHE A 406 -18.45 16.77 -18.77
N ILE A 407 -18.74 15.51 -19.13
CA ILE A 407 -18.66 15.02 -20.52
C ILE A 407 -19.61 15.78 -21.46
N LYS A 408 -20.78 16.22 -20.98
CA LYS A 408 -21.74 16.97 -21.81
C LYS A 408 -21.30 18.41 -22.06
N THR A 409 -20.47 18.97 -21.22
CA THR A 409 -20.06 20.38 -21.27
C THR A 409 -18.69 20.59 -21.91
N HIS A 410 -17.92 19.53 -22.08
CA HIS A 410 -16.59 19.53 -22.68
C HIS A 410 -16.48 18.57 -23.87
#